data_02b298cc23aa55417d7ca0124e36cf82
#
_entry.id   02b298cc23aa55417d7ca0124e36cf82
#
_cell.length_a   1.000
_cell.length_b   1.000
_cell.length_c   1.000
_cell.angle_alpha   90.00
_cell.angle_beta   90.00
_cell.angle_gamma   90.00
#
_symmetry.space_group_name_H-M   'P 1'
#
loop_
_entity.id
_entity.type
_entity.pdbx_description
1 polymer ?
#
loop_
_entity_poly.entity_id
_entity_poly.type
_entity_poly.pdbx_seq_one_letter_code
_entity_poly.pdbx_strand_id
1 'polypeptide(L)'
;MEEQVHIHDKEVLPNQGGFRRVSNQGGFRRVSNQGEFRRGWMTADPIEYGLLKENAKTNRKNMTEAESVFWSLVKRGALGQRCLRQHIIGDYIVDFLFRKSKVIVEIDGGYHFTEEQEKEDTIRTEWLERQGYKVVRFTNDQILMETNKITEILKSSLNREDLGGSFI
;
A
#
# COMPACT_ATOMS: atom_id res chain seq x y z
N MET A 1 -3.51 -44.98 -30.51
CA MET A 1 -3.57 -44.55 -29.09
C MET A 1 -2.91 -43.19 -29.07
N GLU A 2 -3.71 -42.14 -29.19
CA GLU A 2 -3.25 -40.76 -29.14
C GLU A 2 -3.51 -40.23 -27.73
N GLU A 3 -2.43 -39.85 -27.04
CA GLU A 3 -2.45 -39.28 -25.74
C GLU A 3 -2.78 -37.78 -25.83
N GLN A 4 -4.00 -37.42 -25.42
CA GLN A 4 -4.41 -36.00 -25.36
C GLN A 4 -3.79 -35.34 -24.14
N VAL A 5 -2.84 -34.45 -24.40
CA VAL A 5 -2.30 -33.55 -23.38
C VAL A 5 -3.33 -32.48 -23.05
N HIS A 6 -3.92 -32.57 -21.85
CA HIS A 6 -4.79 -31.52 -21.30
C HIS A 6 -3.93 -30.35 -20.86
N ILE A 7 -3.93 -29.29 -21.66
CA ILE A 7 -3.38 -27.99 -21.25
C ILE A 7 -4.42 -27.36 -20.32
N HIS A 8 -4.11 -27.31 -19.02
CA HIS A 8 -4.89 -26.52 -18.07
C HIS A 8 -4.66 -25.04 -18.36
N ASP A 9 -5.62 -24.40 -18.96
CA ASP A 9 -5.74 -22.95 -19.02
C ASP A 9 -5.79 -22.42 -17.59
N LYS A 10 -4.70 -21.76 -17.16
CA LYS A 10 -4.69 -20.99 -15.93
C LYS A 10 -5.53 -19.74 -16.16
N GLU A 11 -6.75 -19.80 -15.70
CA GLU A 11 -7.65 -18.66 -15.57
C GLU A 11 -6.93 -17.55 -14.80
N VAL A 12 -6.58 -16.49 -15.51
CA VAL A 12 -5.99 -15.29 -14.91
C VAL A 12 -7.15 -14.54 -14.25
N LEU A 13 -7.30 -14.72 -12.93
CA LEU A 13 -8.27 -13.96 -12.16
C LEU A 13 -7.97 -12.46 -12.28
N PRO A 14 -9.00 -11.62 -12.44
CA PRO A 14 -8.83 -10.17 -12.56
C PRO A 14 -8.22 -9.61 -11.27
N ASN A 15 -7.33 -8.65 -11.45
CA ASN A 15 -6.54 -7.97 -10.44
C ASN A 15 -7.45 -7.24 -9.46
N GLN A 16 -7.79 -7.90 -8.35
CA GLN A 16 -8.56 -7.30 -7.28
C GLN A 16 -7.59 -6.49 -6.43
N GLY A 17 -7.80 -5.18 -6.37
CA GLY A 17 -7.05 -4.24 -5.54
C GLY A 17 -7.27 -4.54 -4.05
N GLY A 18 -6.61 -5.53 -3.56
CA GLY A 18 -6.56 -5.95 -2.18
C GLY A 18 -5.12 -6.32 -1.86
N PHE A 19 -4.70 -6.08 -0.66
CA PHE A 19 -3.38 -6.31 -0.10
C PHE A 19 -2.67 -7.53 -0.69
N ARG A 20 -1.66 -7.30 -1.54
CA ARG A 20 -0.84 -8.40 -2.05
C ARG A 20 0.38 -8.58 -1.17
N ARG A 21 0.22 -9.48 -0.23
CA ARG A 21 1.36 -10.14 0.40
C ARG A 21 1.93 -11.13 -0.61
N VAL A 22 3.23 -11.11 -0.81
CA VAL A 22 3.91 -12.24 -1.45
C VAL A 22 3.92 -13.36 -0.43
N SER A 23 2.90 -14.23 -0.47
CA SER A 23 2.89 -15.44 0.34
C SER A 23 3.92 -16.42 -0.25
N ASN A 24 5.14 -16.35 0.25
CA ASN A 24 6.06 -17.44 0.11
C ASN A 24 5.65 -18.53 1.10
N GLN A 25 5.23 -19.70 0.62
CA GLN A 25 5.06 -20.90 1.44
C GLN A 25 6.44 -21.38 1.91
N GLY A 26 7.00 -20.69 2.88
CA GLY A 26 8.27 -21.03 3.50
C GLY A 26 8.34 -20.31 4.83
N GLY A 27 8.31 -21.10 5.91
CA GLY A 27 8.16 -20.66 7.29
C GLY A 27 8.94 -19.41 7.67
N PHE A 28 8.31 -18.59 8.49
CA PHE A 28 8.89 -17.45 9.18
C PHE A 28 10.21 -17.86 9.86
N ARG A 29 11.35 -17.55 9.26
CA ARG A 29 12.59 -17.42 10.00
C ARG A 29 12.67 -16.00 10.53
N ARG A 30 12.36 -15.83 11.82
CA ARG A 30 12.83 -14.67 12.58
C ARG A 30 14.35 -14.68 12.52
N VAL A 31 14.92 -13.90 11.63
CA VAL A 31 16.33 -13.53 11.73
C VAL A 31 16.37 -12.30 12.62
N SER A 32 16.66 -12.51 13.90
CA SER A 32 17.07 -11.46 14.82
C SER A 32 18.46 -11.00 14.40
N ASN A 33 18.53 -10.02 13.50
CA ASN A 33 19.77 -9.29 13.29
C ASN A 33 19.69 -7.98 14.08
N GLN A 34 20.37 -7.98 15.23
CA GLN A 34 20.94 -6.78 15.82
C GLN A 34 21.98 -6.23 14.85
N GLY A 35 21.59 -5.40 13.92
CA GLY A 35 22.44 -4.78 12.94
C GLY A 35 21.96 -3.39 12.63
N GLU A 36 22.65 -2.42 13.22
CA GLU A 36 22.79 -1.02 12.83
C GLU A 36 21.61 -0.36 12.09
N PHE A 37 20.91 0.50 12.82
CA PHE A 37 20.06 1.57 12.28
C PHE A 37 20.85 2.46 11.33
N ARG A 38 20.99 2.06 10.08
CA ARG A 38 21.41 2.99 9.03
C ARG A 38 20.23 3.89 8.70
N ARG A 39 20.42 5.18 8.89
CA ARG A 39 19.49 6.24 8.48
C ARG A 39 19.14 6.04 7.00
N GLY A 40 17.92 5.61 6.71
CA GLY A 40 17.40 5.53 5.36
C GLY A 40 16.69 4.22 5.12
N TRP A 41 15.34 4.27 5.08
CA TRP A 41 14.49 3.26 4.47
C TRP A 41 14.66 1.85 5.06
N MET A 42 13.73 1.43 5.89
CA MET A 42 13.61 0.03 6.26
C MET A 42 13.30 -0.74 4.97
N THR A 43 14.31 -1.40 4.44
CA THR A 43 14.18 -2.23 3.24
C THR A 43 13.97 -3.66 3.68
N ALA A 44 13.00 -4.32 3.05
CA ALA A 44 12.87 -5.77 3.06
C ALA A 44 14.20 -6.45 2.67
N ASP A 45 14.32 -7.74 2.94
CA ASP A 45 15.40 -8.56 2.39
C ASP A 45 15.60 -8.24 0.90
N PRO A 46 16.84 -8.19 0.39
CA PRO A 46 17.10 -7.81 -1.01
C PRO A 46 16.35 -8.64 -2.05
N ILE A 47 16.08 -9.92 -1.78
CA ILE A 47 15.32 -10.80 -2.67
C ILE A 47 13.82 -10.42 -2.61
N GLU A 48 13.27 -10.25 -1.40
CA GLU A 48 11.89 -9.83 -1.19
C GLU A 48 11.65 -8.43 -1.75
N TYR A 49 12.61 -7.51 -1.58
CA TYR A 49 12.53 -6.17 -2.16
C TYR A 49 12.45 -6.18 -3.69
N GLY A 50 13.18 -7.10 -4.34
CA GLY A 50 13.09 -7.32 -5.78
C GLY A 50 11.66 -7.67 -6.22
N LEU A 51 11.02 -8.61 -5.53
CA LEU A 51 9.64 -9.03 -5.80
C LEU A 51 8.63 -7.90 -5.53
N LEU A 52 8.77 -7.18 -4.41
CA LEU A 52 7.95 -6.02 -4.10
C LEU A 52 8.06 -4.94 -5.17
N LYS A 53 9.25 -4.71 -5.70
CA LYS A 53 9.49 -3.72 -6.75
C LYS A 53 8.77 -4.07 -8.06
N GLU A 54 8.82 -5.33 -8.47
CA GLU A 54 8.10 -5.80 -9.66
C GLU A 54 6.58 -5.75 -9.46
N ASN A 55 6.09 -6.13 -8.28
CA ASN A 55 4.66 -6.00 -7.92
C ASN A 55 4.21 -4.54 -7.94
N ALA A 56 4.97 -3.64 -7.31
CA ALA A 56 4.67 -2.21 -7.31
C ALA A 56 4.65 -1.63 -8.74
N LYS A 57 5.53 -2.10 -9.62
CA LYS A 57 5.56 -1.70 -11.03
C LYS A 57 4.33 -2.21 -11.79
N THR A 58 3.91 -3.44 -11.54
CA THR A 58 2.72 -4.05 -12.11
C THR A 58 1.46 -3.33 -11.65
N ASN A 59 1.33 -3.06 -10.36
CA ASN A 59 0.19 -2.33 -9.80
C ASN A 59 0.09 -0.90 -10.37
N ARG A 60 1.23 -0.20 -10.55
CA ARG A 60 1.23 1.12 -11.19
C ARG A 60 0.72 1.11 -12.62
N LYS A 61 0.84 0.00 -13.33
CA LYS A 61 0.31 -0.16 -14.71
C LYS A 61 -1.17 -0.54 -14.73
N ASN A 62 -1.60 -1.30 -13.74
CA ASN A 62 -2.92 -1.90 -13.65
C ASN A 62 -3.75 -1.27 -12.51
N MET A 63 -3.80 0.06 -12.48
CA MET A 63 -4.63 0.78 -11.51
C MET A 63 -6.10 0.46 -11.71
N THR A 64 -6.85 0.35 -10.60
CA THR A 64 -8.30 0.34 -10.63
C THR A 64 -8.85 1.69 -11.08
N GLU A 65 -10.14 1.74 -11.41
CA GLU A 65 -10.81 3.00 -11.76
C GLU A 65 -10.71 4.01 -10.61
N ALA A 66 -11.02 3.59 -9.37
CA ALA A 66 -10.93 4.43 -8.20
C ALA A 66 -9.51 4.96 -7.94
N GLU A 67 -8.49 4.09 -8.04
CA GLU A 67 -7.08 4.52 -7.95
C GLU A 67 -6.72 5.54 -9.03
N SER A 68 -7.23 5.36 -10.26
CA SER A 68 -7.00 6.27 -11.36
C SER A 68 -7.63 7.63 -11.13
N VAL A 69 -8.88 7.66 -10.64
CA VAL A 69 -9.58 8.89 -10.24
C VAL A 69 -8.80 9.58 -9.11
N PHE A 70 -8.49 8.87 -8.04
CA PHE A 70 -7.72 9.42 -6.93
C PHE A 70 -6.37 9.98 -7.39
N TRP A 71 -5.64 9.24 -8.21
CA TRP A 71 -4.38 9.73 -8.78
C TRP A 71 -4.55 11.03 -9.55
N SER A 72 -5.64 11.18 -10.29
CA SER A 72 -5.91 12.41 -11.04
C SER A 72 -6.07 13.63 -10.12
N LEU A 73 -6.58 13.45 -8.91
CA LEU A 73 -6.77 14.50 -7.90
C LEU A 73 -5.45 14.94 -7.24
N VAL A 74 -4.51 14.00 -7.06
CA VAL A 74 -3.30 14.25 -6.23
C VAL A 74 -2.00 14.38 -7.02
N LYS A 75 -2.00 14.00 -8.30
CA LYS A 75 -0.81 14.05 -9.15
C LYS A 75 -0.24 15.47 -9.25
N ARG A 76 1.07 15.54 -9.55
CA ARG A 76 1.80 16.81 -9.77
C ARG A 76 1.77 17.77 -8.58
N GLY A 77 1.47 17.28 -7.38
CA GLY A 77 1.45 18.11 -6.18
C GLY A 77 0.20 18.98 -6.04
N ALA A 78 -0.93 18.57 -6.64
CA ALA A 78 -2.20 19.32 -6.63
C ALA A 78 -2.71 19.69 -5.22
N LEU A 79 -2.30 18.91 -4.18
CA LEU A 79 -2.63 19.20 -2.77
C LEU A 79 -1.47 19.83 -2.00
N GLY A 80 -0.56 20.53 -2.68
CA GLY A 80 0.56 21.24 -2.05
C GLY A 80 1.78 20.37 -1.72
N GLN A 81 1.72 19.06 -1.93
CA GLN A 81 2.85 18.15 -1.74
C GLN A 81 2.82 16.98 -2.72
N ARG A 82 4.01 16.39 -2.91
CA ARG A 82 4.16 15.27 -3.84
C ARG A 82 3.55 14.00 -3.25
N CYS A 83 2.70 13.34 -4.03
CA CYS A 83 2.20 12.00 -3.80
C CYS A 83 3.02 10.96 -4.59
N LEU A 84 3.35 9.85 -3.97
CA LEU A 84 3.98 8.68 -4.59
C LEU A 84 2.93 7.56 -4.69
N ARG A 85 2.99 6.77 -5.78
CA ARG A 85 2.10 5.62 -5.97
C ARG A 85 2.84 4.32 -5.74
N GLN A 86 2.13 3.33 -5.18
CA GLN A 86 2.64 1.98 -5.00
C GLN A 86 4.06 2.01 -4.44
N HIS A 87 4.18 2.65 -3.27
CA HIS A 87 5.46 2.86 -2.61
C HIS A 87 5.74 1.74 -1.62
N ILE A 88 7.00 1.29 -1.60
CA ILE A 88 7.43 0.21 -0.70
C ILE A 88 7.88 0.84 0.62
N ILE A 89 7.31 0.36 1.73
CA ILE A 89 7.68 0.73 3.10
C ILE A 89 7.85 -0.57 3.90
N GLY A 90 9.09 -0.92 4.25
CA GLY A 90 9.40 -2.25 4.79
C GLY A 90 8.98 -3.34 3.80
N ASP A 91 8.17 -4.27 4.25
CA ASP A 91 7.69 -5.40 3.47
C ASP A 91 6.31 -5.14 2.82
N TYR A 92 5.85 -3.89 2.86
CA TYR A 92 4.53 -3.53 2.38
C TYR A 92 4.59 -2.58 1.19
N ILE A 93 3.63 -2.74 0.26
CA ILE A 93 3.36 -1.78 -0.80
C ILE A 93 2.13 -1.00 -0.38
N VAL A 94 2.24 0.33 -0.32
CA VAL A 94 1.12 1.24 -0.02
C VAL A 94 0.66 1.92 -1.31
N ASP A 95 -0.66 2.11 -1.49
CA ASP A 95 -1.21 2.62 -2.75
C ASP A 95 -0.71 4.03 -3.03
N PHE A 96 -0.86 4.94 -2.06
CA PHE A 96 -0.46 6.33 -2.18
C PHE A 96 0.24 6.81 -0.90
N LEU A 97 1.35 7.52 -1.06
CA LEU A 97 2.12 8.08 0.04
C LEU A 97 2.38 9.57 -0.17
N PHE A 98 1.92 10.39 0.77
CA PHE A 98 2.34 11.77 0.94
C PHE A 98 3.53 11.81 1.89
N ARG A 99 4.73 11.81 1.31
CA ARG A 99 5.96 11.59 2.05
C ARG A 99 6.24 12.68 3.09
N LYS A 100 5.94 13.96 2.76
CA LYS A 100 6.23 15.10 3.65
C LYS A 100 5.40 15.02 4.93
N SER A 101 4.11 14.73 4.82
CA SER A 101 3.18 14.61 5.95
C SER A 101 3.11 13.20 6.53
N LYS A 102 3.85 12.22 5.97
CA LYS A 102 3.79 10.81 6.35
C LYS A 102 2.35 10.25 6.35
N VAL A 103 1.53 10.69 5.42
CA VAL A 103 0.16 10.19 5.25
C VAL A 103 0.15 9.13 4.14
N ILE A 104 -0.36 7.96 4.47
CA ILE A 104 -0.65 6.87 3.54
C ILE A 104 -2.13 6.92 3.22
N VAL A 105 -2.48 6.75 1.95
CA VAL A 105 -3.87 6.57 1.52
C VAL A 105 -3.99 5.23 0.82
N GLU A 106 -4.96 4.44 1.24
CA GLU A 106 -5.30 3.14 0.68
C GLU A 106 -6.73 3.17 0.15
N ILE A 107 -6.96 2.49 -0.96
CA ILE A 107 -8.27 2.44 -1.62
C ILE A 107 -8.76 1.01 -1.60
N ASP A 108 -9.78 0.78 -0.76
CA ASP A 108 -10.31 -0.56 -0.52
C ASP A 108 -11.44 -0.91 -1.47
N GLY A 109 -11.35 -2.08 -2.07
CA GLY A 109 -12.30 -2.58 -3.06
C GLY A 109 -13.63 -3.11 -2.52
N GLY A 110 -13.93 -2.93 -1.23
CA GLY A 110 -15.22 -3.35 -0.64
C GLY A 110 -15.38 -4.87 -0.46
N TYR A 111 -14.29 -5.63 -0.37
CA TYR A 111 -14.34 -7.07 -0.14
C TYR A 111 -14.57 -7.43 1.32
N HIS A 112 -15.34 -8.50 1.54
CA HIS A 112 -15.44 -9.14 2.85
C HIS A 112 -14.10 -9.84 3.14
N PHE A 113 -13.39 -9.35 4.13
CA PHE A 113 -12.17 -9.98 4.61
C PHE A 113 -12.49 -11.22 5.42
N THR A 114 -11.66 -12.25 5.32
CA THR A 114 -11.66 -13.33 6.31
C THR A 114 -11.06 -12.83 7.62
N GLU A 115 -11.38 -13.49 8.74
CA GLU A 115 -10.79 -13.12 10.04
C GLU A 115 -9.26 -13.10 10.04
N GLU A 116 -8.62 -13.94 9.24
CA GLU A 116 -7.17 -13.98 9.08
C GLU A 116 -6.65 -12.73 8.35
N GLN A 117 -7.35 -12.31 7.28
CA GLN A 117 -7.01 -11.11 6.53
C GLN A 117 -7.17 -9.84 7.37
N GLU A 118 -8.21 -9.77 8.21
CA GLU A 118 -8.42 -8.66 9.14
C GLU A 118 -7.27 -8.54 10.17
N LYS A 119 -6.84 -9.70 10.72
CA LYS A 119 -5.70 -9.73 11.64
C LYS A 119 -4.40 -9.28 10.98
N GLU A 120 -4.14 -9.75 9.76
CA GLU A 120 -2.95 -9.34 9.01
C GLU A 120 -2.97 -7.84 8.67
N ASP A 121 -4.15 -7.30 8.28
CA ASP A 121 -4.31 -5.88 8.01
C ASP A 121 -4.11 -5.04 9.28
N THR A 122 -4.62 -5.49 10.39
CA THR A 122 -4.41 -4.83 11.69
C THR A 122 -2.92 -4.75 12.04
N ILE A 123 -2.20 -5.88 11.94
CA ILE A 123 -0.75 -5.95 12.21
C ILE A 123 0.03 -5.00 11.29
N ARG A 124 -0.33 -4.97 10.01
CA ARG A 124 0.26 -4.09 9.01
C ARG A 124 0.03 -2.62 9.35
N THR A 125 -1.20 -2.27 9.68
CA THR A 125 -1.59 -0.89 10.01
C THR A 125 -0.86 -0.41 11.26
N GLU A 126 -0.87 -1.18 12.34
CA GLU A 126 -0.14 -0.87 13.56
C GLU A 126 1.37 -0.71 13.32
N TRP A 127 1.95 -1.55 12.46
CA TRP A 127 3.36 -1.43 12.12
C TRP A 127 3.65 -0.11 11.41
N LEU A 128 2.85 0.27 10.41
CA LEU A 128 2.99 1.54 9.69
C LEU A 128 2.81 2.74 10.63
N GLU A 129 1.85 2.69 11.54
CA GLU A 129 1.61 3.75 12.52
C GLU A 129 2.78 3.89 13.50
N ARG A 130 3.38 2.79 13.95
CA ARG A 130 4.61 2.81 14.78
C ARG A 130 5.80 3.43 14.04
N GLN A 131 5.84 3.37 12.69
CA GLN A 131 6.83 4.08 11.87
C GLN A 131 6.50 5.58 11.70
N GLY A 132 5.43 6.05 12.31
CA GLY A 132 4.99 7.44 12.30
C GLY A 132 4.16 7.81 11.07
N TYR A 133 3.64 6.83 10.34
CA TYR A 133 2.69 7.07 9.26
C TYR A 133 1.27 7.14 9.80
N LYS A 134 0.44 7.99 9.18
CA LYS A 134 -1.01 7.98 9.35
C LYS A 134 -1.64 7.26 8.17
N VAL A 135 -2.39 6.20 8.43
CA VAL A 135 -3.12 5.47 7.38
C VAL A 135 -4.54 6.01 7.27
N VAL A 136 -4.95 6.38 6.07
CA VAL A 136 -6.31 6.84 5.73
C VAL A 136 -6.84 5.92 4.65
N ARG A 137 -8.03 5.37 4.84
CA ARG A 137 -8.67 4.47 3.90
C ARG A 137 -9.92 5.08 3.32
N PHE A 138 -10.12 4.82 2.02
CA PHE A 138 -11.33 5.17 1.31
C PHE A 138 -11.81 3.97 0.52
N THR A 139 -13.12 3.78 0.45
CA THR A 139 -13.69 2.78 -0.44
C THR A 139 -13.69 3.27 -1.89
N ASN A 140 -13.78 2.34 -2.84
CA ASN A 140 -13.94 2.69 -4.26
C ASN A 140 -15.11 3.66 -4.47
N ASP A 141 -16.26 3.39 -3.85
CA ASP A 141 -17.46 4.22 -3.98
C ASP A 141 -17.25 5.64 -3.46
N GLN A 142 -16.56 5.79 -2.32
CA GLN A 142 -16.23 7.12 -1.80
C GLN A 142 -15.37 7.91 -2.79
N ILE A 143 -14.36 7.26 -3.39
CA ILE A 143 -13.49 7.91 -4.37
C ILE A 143 -14.27 8.33 -5.62
N LEU A 144 -15.15 7.46 -6.11
CA LEU A 144 -15.89 7.71 -7.36
C LEU A 144 -17.01 8.74 -7.19
N MET A 145 -17.65 8.79 -6.02
CA MET A 145 -18.86 9.59 -5.82
C MET A 145 -18.65 10.86 -4.98
N GLU A 146 -17.61 10.90 -4.13
CA GLU A 146 -17.42 11.96 -3.14
C GLU A 146 -16.07 12.70 -3.26
N THR A 147 -15.58 12.94 -4.47
CA THR A 147 -14.23 13.50 -4.74
C THR A 147 -13.95 14.81 -4.00
N ASN A 148 -14.94 15.70 -3.85
CA ASN A 148 -14.77 16.96 -3.13
C ASN A 148 -14.53 16.71 -1.64
N LYS A 149 -15.33 15.86 -1.02
CA LYS A 149 -15.20 15.49 0.39
C LYS A 149 -13.85 14.80 0.68
N ILE A 150 -13.44 13.89 -0.21
CA ILE A 150 -12.11 13.26 -0.14
C ILE A 150 -11.01 14.31 -0.17
N THR A 151 -11.10 15.29 -1.06
CA THR A 151 -10.11 16.36 -1.18
C THR A 151 -10.03 17.20 0.11
N GLU A 152 -11.16 17.50 0.76
CA GLU A 152 -11.20 18.21 2.05
C GLU A 152 -10.58 17.40 3.19
N ILE A 153 -10.93 16.11 3.30
CA ILE A 153 -10.35 15.19 4.28
C ILE A 153 -8.83 15.11 4.11
N LEU A 154 -8.37 15.00 2.86
CA LEU A 154 -6.94 14.96 2.56
C LEU A 154 -6.25 16.27 2.94
N LYS A 155 -6.78 17.42 2.54
CA LYS A 155 -6.20 18.72 2.91
C LYS A 155 -6.07 18.86 4.43
N SER A 156 -7.10 18.48 5.19
CA SER A 156 -7.06 18.47 6.65
C SER A 156 -5.99 17.51 7.20
N SER A 157 -5.84 16.34 6.59
CA SER A 157 -4.85 15.34 7.02
C SER A 157 -3.41 15.73 6.66
N LEU A 158 -3.22 16.46 5.56
CA LEU A 158 -1.91 16.88 5.06
C LEU A 158 -1.41 18.17 5.72
N ASN A 159 -2.32 19.05 6.16
CA ASN A 159 -2.00 20.33 6.83
C ASN A 159 -1.72 20.17 8.33
N ARG A 160 -1.55 18.96 8.83
CA ARG A 160 -1.08 18.75 10.18
C ARG A 160 0.33 19.33 10.25
N GLU A 161 0.41 20.59 10.70
CA GLU A 161 1.66 21.14 11.20
C GLU A 161 2.20 20.14 12.24
N ASP A 162 3.44 19.74 12.06
CA ASP A 162 4.16 18.99 13.07
C ASP A 162 3.94 19.73 14.41
N LEU A 163 3.01 19.24 15.22
CA LEU A 163 3.07 19.49 16.65
C LEU A 163 4.31 18.71 17.10
N GLY A 164 5.47 19.29 16.80
CA GLY A 164 6.74 18.89 17.31
C GLY A 164 6.64 18.88 18.81
N GLY A 165 6.33 17.71 19.36
CA GLY A 165 6.54 17.44 20.76
C GLY A 165 8.03 17.54 21.00
N SER A 166 8.46 18.70 21.46
CA SER A 166 9.74 18.92 22.12
C SER A 166 9.76 17.97 23.32
N PHE A 167 10.40 16.85 23.19
CA PHE A 167 10.84 16.11 24.36
C PHE A 167 12.09 16.81 24.87
N ILE A 168 11.89 17.58 25.93
CA ILE A 168 12.95 18.04 26.84
C ILE A 168 13.37 16.84 27.69
#